data_effb9bbbf5d0099b1836f2751347258b
#
_entry.id   effb9bbbf5d0099b1836f2751347258b
#
_cell.length_a   1.000
_cell.length_b   1.000
_cell.length_c   1.000
_cell.angle_alpha   90.00
_cell.angle_beta   90.00
_cell.angle_gamma   90.00
#
_symmetry.space_group_name_H-M   'P 1'
#
loop_
_entity.id
_entity.type
_entity.pdbx_description
1 polymer ?
#
loop_
_entity_poly.entity_id
_entity_poly.type
_entity_poly.pdbx_seq_one_letter_code
_entity_poly.pdbx_strand_id
1 'polypeptide(L)'
;MFGWEFPPHITGGLGTACFGLTKGLARHKVNVVFVVPKAFGDEDKSALRLVSAEDIEVGLTDVEMKEFWERVSYIEVGSNLIPYLGPDEFKTLISKSVPTGIDIKESTYGRKFKFSGSYGKDLMQEVLRYSYIAASIAAKESFDIIHAHDWLTYPAGISAKLTSGKPLVIHVHATEFDRSGENVNQ
;
A
#
# COMPACT_ATOMS: atom_id res chain seq x y z
N MET A 1 3.51 -9.50 4.48
CA MET A 1 3.56 -8.13 5.03
C MET A 1 3.44 -7.16 3.88
N PHE A 2 2.67 -6.08 4.03
CA PHE A 2 2.52 -5.02 3.03
C PHE A 2 3.22 -3.76 3.52
N GLY A 3 4.19 -3.25 2.76
CA GLY A 3 4.88 -2.00 2.98
C GLY A 3 4.82 -1.11 1.74
N TRP A 4 5.20 0.16 1.88
CA TRP A 4 5.21 1.09 0.76
C TRP A 4 6.60 1.24 0.15
N GLU A 5 7.61 1.18 0.99
CA GLU A 5 9.02 1.35 0.63
C GLU A 5 9.89 0.33 1.37
N PHE A 6 11.08 0.05 0.82
CA PHE A 6 12.07 -0.82 1.44
C PHE A 6 13.49 -0.35 1.11
N PRO A 7 14.46 -0.42 2.06
CA PRO A 7 15.82 0.03 1.80
C PRO A 7 16.49 -0.68 0.61
N PRO A 8 17.31 0.04 -0.18
CA PRO A 8 17.79 1.42 0.03
C PRO A 8 16.84 2.53 -0.43
N HIS A 9 15.74 2.20 -1.12
CA HIS A 9 14.77 3.13 -1.68
C HIS A 9 13.73 3.53 -0.63
N ILE A 10 14.13 4.42 0.27
CA ILE A 10 13.27 4.93 1.36
C ILE A 10 13.27 6.46 1.37
N THR A 11 12.13 7.03 1.73
CA THR A 11 11.96 8.48 1.87
C THR A 11 12.00 8.90 3.35
N GLY A 12 11.68 7.97 4.26
CA GLY A 12 11.57 8.25 5.68
C GLY A 12 11.83 7.05 6.58
N GLY A 13 11.34 7.13 7.81
CA GLY A 13 11.56 6.11 8.84
C GLY A 13 10.80 4.80 8.62
N LEU A 14 9.72 4.81 7.81
CA LEU A 14 8.84 3.66 7.61
C LEU A 14 9.61 2.45 7.05
N GLY A 15 10.35 2.65 5.96
CA GLY A 15 11.12 1.58 5.33
C GLY A 15 12.22 1.04 6.25
N THR A 16 12.89 1.92 7.01
CA THR A 16 13.90 1.53 8.01
C THR A 16 13.28 0.68 9.12
N ALA A 17 12.12 1.08 9.64
CA ALA A 17 11.41 0.35 10.69
C ALA A 17 10.96 -1.03 10.19
N CYS A 18 10.39 -1.11 8.98
CA CYS A 18 10.00 -2.36 8.35
C CYS A 18 11.19 -3.30 8.16
N PHE A 19 12.34 -2.78 7.71
CA PHE A 19 13.56 -3.55 7.56
C PHE A 19 14.08 -4.13 8.88
N GLY A 20 14.12 -3.29 9.92
CA GLY A 20 14.51 -3.72 11.26
C GLY A 20 13.59 -4.81 11.81
N LEU A 21 12.28 -4.64 11.64
CA LEU A 21 11.28 -5.61 12.05
C LEU A 21 11.44 -6.95 11.32
N THR A 22 11.63 -6.94 10.00
CA THR A 22 11.81 -8.18 9.22
C THR A 22 13.06 -8.95 9.65
N LYS A 23 14.17 -8.25 9.95
CA LYS A 23 15.36 -8.88 10.51
C LYS A 23 15.12 -9.47 11.90
N GLY A 24 14.35 -8.79 12.74
CA GLY A 24 13.92 -9.28 14.03
C GLY A 24 13.09 -10.56 13.91
N LEU A 25 12.08 -10.56 13.04
CA LEU A 25 11.22 -11.70 12.78
C LEU A 25 11.99 -12.92 12.24
N ALA A 26 12.94 -12.70 11.33
CA ALA A 26 13.79 -13.78 10.80
C ALA A 26 14.62 -14.46 11.90
N ARG A 27 15.13 -13.70 12.90
CA ARG A 27 15.82 -14.28 14.07
C ARG A 27 14.93 -15.21 14.89
N HIS A 28 13.61 -14.97 14.87
CA HIS A 28 12.59 -15.82 15.50
C HIS A 28 12.03 -16.88 14.55
N LYS A 29 12.70 -17.15 13.43
CA LYS A 29 12.32 -18.17 12.43
C LYS A 29 10.94 -17.92 11.80
N VAL A 30 10.50 -16.68 11.75
CA VAL A 30 9.29 -16.27 11.04
C VAL A 30 9.64 -16.06 9.58
N ASN A 31 8.96 -16.76 8.69
CA ASN A 31 9.10 -16.56 7.25
C ASN A 31 8.31 -15.31 6.83
N VAL A 32 9.00 -14.36 6.25
CA VAL A 32 8.38 -13.09 5.81
C VAL A 32 8.36 -13.00 4.29
N VAL A 33 7.15 -12.82 3.74
CA VAL A 33 6.93 -12.33 2.39
C VAL A 33 6.59 -10.85 2.51
N PHE A 34 7.49 -9.98 2.07
CA PHE A 34 7.31 -8.54 2.12
C PHE A 34 6.95 -8.03 0.72
N VAL A 35 5.82 -7.35 0.61
CA VAL A 35 5.30 -6.83 -0.65
C VAL A 35 5.46 -5.32 -0.64
N VAL A 36 5.98 -4.78 -1.74
CA VAL A 36 6.06 -3.33 -2.00
C VAL A 36 5.39 -3.02 -3.34
N PRO A 37 4.91 -1.79 -3.57
CA PRO A 37 4.39 -1.40 -4.88
C PRO A 37 5.42 -1.64 -5.99
N LYS A 38 6.66 -1.24 -5.76
CA LYS A 38 7.79 -1.37 -6.68
C LYS A 38 9.07 -1.79 -5.97
N ALA A 39 9.75 -2.80 -6.49
CA ALA A 39 11.11 -3.15 -6.13
C ALA A 39 12.08 -2.73 -7.24
N PHE A 40 13.26 -2.28 -6.86
CA PHE A 40 14.28 -1.77 -7.78
C PHE A 40 15.37 -2.81 -8.08
N GLY A 41 15.42 -3.88 -7.29
CA GLY A 41 16.28 -5.04 -7.53
C GLY A 41 17.57 -5.08 -6.67
N ASP A 42 17.90 -3.99 -5.98
CA ASP A 42 19.08 -3.84 -5.12
C ASP A 42 18.77 -3.87 -3.61
N GLU A 43 17.52 -4.22 -3.24
CA GLU A 43 17.12 -4.34 -1.83
C GLU A 43 17.77 -5.54 -1.14
N ASP A 44 18.07 -5.40 0.16
CA ASP A 44 18.58 -6.49 1.01
C ASP A 44 17.48 -7.52 1.30
N LYS A 45 17.53 -8.64 0.59
CA LYS A 45 16.59 -9.76 0.71
C LYS A 45 17.05 -10.87 1.67
N SER A 46 18.10 -10.63 2.46
CA SER A 46 18.73 -11.65 3.32
C SER A 46 17.81 -12.21 4.41
N ALA A 47 16.81 -11.44 4.84
CA ALA A 47 15.90 -11.79 5.93
C ALA A 47 14.45 -12.09 5.48
N LEU A 48 14.15 -11.98 4.17
CA LEU A 48 12.78 -12.08 3.67
C LEU A 48 12.73 -12.40 2.17
N ARG A 49 11.54 -12.78 1.69
CA ARG A 49 11.23 -12.76 0.26
C ARG A 49 10.54 -11.44 -0.08
N LEU A 50 11.19 -10.60 -0.87
CA LEU A 50 10.61 -9.36 -1.38
C LEU A 50 9.81 -9.62 -2.66
N VAL A 51 8.62 -9.06 -2.75
CA VAL A 51 7.73 -9.14 -3.91
C VAL A 51 7.39 -7.74 -4.37
N SER A 52 7.60 -7.47 -5.65
CA SER A 52 7.14 -6.25 -6.32
C SER A 52 5.72 -6.45 -6.82
N ALA A 53 4.80 -5.58 -6.42
CA ALA A 53 3.42 -5.63 -6.91
C ALA A 53 3.35 -5.33 -8.42
N GLU A 54 4.30 -4.57 -8.96
CA GLU A 54 4.41 -4.26 -10.38
C GLU A 54 4.60 -5.53 -11.25
N ASP A 55 5.17 -6.60 -10.70
CA ASP A 55 5.42 -7.86 -11.40
C ASP A 55 4.21 -8.80 -11.41
N ILE A 56 3.19 -8.50 -10.60
CA ILE A 56 2.02 -9.37 -10.41
C ILE A 56 0.87 -8.94 -11.31
N GLU A 57 0.25 -9.92 -11.95
CA GLU A 57 -0.98 -9.71 -12.73
C GLU A 57 -2.22 -9.70 -11.84
N VAL A 58 -3.16 -8.82 -12.16
CA VAL A 58 -4.47 -8.78 -11.48
C VAL A 58 -5.23 -10.07 -11.77
N GLY A 59 -5.54 -10.81 -10.72
CA GLY A 59 -6.25 -12.09 -10.81
C GLY A 59 -7.75 -12.01 -10.52
N LEU A 60 -8.30 -10.81 -10.28
CA LEU A 60 -9.72 -10.60 -10.06
C LEU A 60 -10.40 -10.14 -11.34
N THR A 61 -11.58 -10.67 -11.60
CA THR A 61 -12.47 -10.17 -12.66
C THR A 61 -13.09 -8.83 -12.23
N ASP A 62 -13.60 -8.06 -13.19
CA ASP A 62 -14.25 -6.77 -12.90
C ASP A 62 -15.47 -6.92 -11.99
N VAL A 63 -16.19 -8.06 -12.09
CA VAL A 63 -17.34 -8.37 -11.23
C VAL A 63 -16.89 -8.61 -9.79
N GLU A 64 -15.88 -9.46 -9.57
CA GLU A 64 -15.31 -9.71 -8.23
C GLU A 64 -14.74 -8.44 -7.62
N MET A 65 -14.15 -7.57 -8.43
CA MET A 65 -13.66 -6.26 -8.01
C MET A 65 -14.79 -5.34 -7.56
N LYS A 66 -15.88 -5.29 -8.32
CA LYS A 66 -17.07 -4.50 -7.96
C LYS A 66 -17.69 -5.00 -6.66
N GLU A 67 -17.91 -6.31 -6.52
CA GLU A 67 -18.41 -6.92 -5.29
C GLU A 67 -17.50 -6.67 -4.08
N PHE A 68 -16.19 -6.69 -4.30
CA PHE A 68 -15.21 -6.35 -3.26
C PHE A 68 -15.40 -4.92 -2.75
N TRP A 69 -15.52 -3.94 -3.65
CA TRP A 69 -15.71 -2.55 -3.28
C TRP A 69 -17.09 -2.26 -2.66
N GLU A 70 -18.12 -2.98 -3.05
CA GLU A 70 -19.44 -2.89 -2.44
C GLU A 70 -19.42 -3.38 -0.97
N ARG A 71 -18.52 -4.32 -0.63
CA ARG A 71 -18.33 -4.80 0.76
C ARG A 71 -17.44 -3.87 1.59
N VAL A 72 -16.55 -3.14 0.96
CA VAL A 72 -15.73 -2.12 1.61
C VAL A 72 -16.54 -0.82 1.59
N SER A 73 -17.28 -0.54 2.66
CA SER A 73 -17.93 0.77 2.82
C SER A 73 -16.86 1.85 2.90
N TYR A 74 -16.60 2.52 1.80
CA TYR A 74 -15.69 3.65 1.73
C TYR A 74 -16.44 4.88 2.24
N ILE A 75 -16.03 5.39 3.37
CA ILE A 75 -16.37 6.76 3.75
C ILE A 75 -15.33 7.63 3.03
N GLU A 76 -15.73 8.20 1.91
CA GLU A 76 -14.92 9.21 1.22
C GLU A 76 -14.87 10.46 2.10
N VAL A 77 -13.85 10.56 2.91
CA VAL A 77 -13.49 11.82 3.53
C VAL A 77 -12.72 12.58 2.47
N GLY A 78 -13.27 13.66 1.96
CA GLY A 78 -12.59 14.56 1.03
C GLY A 78 -11.39 15.20 1.73
N SER A 79 -10.31 14.44 1.90
CA SER A 79 -9.07 14.94 2.44
C SER A 79 -8.06 15.10 1.31
N ASN A 80 -7.56 16.33 1.14
CA ASN A 80 -6.46 16.64 0.24
C ASN A 80 -5.09 16.28 0.84
N LEU A 81 -5.03 15.26 1.71
CA LEU A 81 -3.83 14.85 2.40
C LEU A 81 -2.90 14.11 1.43
N ILE A 82 -1.86 14.79 0.98
CA ILE A 82 -0.72 14.18 0.31
C ILE A 82 0.46 14.28 1.28
N PRO A 83 0.94 13.14 1.83
CA PRO A 83 2.07 13.14 2.75
C PRO A 83 3.32 13.70 2.08
N TYR A 84 4.15 14.41 2.86
CA TYR A 84 5.46 14.94 2.42
C TYR A 84 5.42 16.06 1.37
N LEU A 85 4.29 16.74 1.18
CA LEU A 85 4.25 17.98 0.41
C LEU A 85 4.63 19.18 1.28
N GLY A 86 5.47 20.04 0.73
CA GLY A 86 5.74 21.34 1.32
C GLY A 86 4.50 22.25 1.27
N PRO A 87 4.41 23.28 2.16
CA PRO A 87 3.24 24.18 2.24
C PRO A 87 2.87 24.88 0.91
N ASP A 88 3.85 25.15 0.06
CA ASP A 88 3.63 25.82 -1.23
C ASP A 88 3.15 24.85 -2.32
N GLU A 89 3.60 23.60 -2.28
CA GLU A 89 3.12 22.53 -3.15
C GLU A 89 1.68 22.16 -2.81
N PHE A 90 1.34 22.12 -1.52
CA PHE A 90 -0.01 21.89 -1.03
C PHE A 90 -1.00 22.96 -1.51
N LYS A 91 -0.65 24.26 -1.42
CA LYS A 91 -1.47 25.36 -1.94
C LYS A 91 -1.73 25.26 -3.44
N THR A 92 -0.74 24.79 -4.20
CA THR A 92 -0.85 24.62 -5.65
C THR A 92 -1.78 23.46 -6.02
N LEU A 93 -1.84 22.42 -5.20
CA LEU A 93 -2.72 21.25 -5.40
C LEU A 93 -4.17 21.52 -5.03
N ILE A 94 -4.45 22.27 -3.95
CA ILE A 94 -5.81 22.66 -3.58
C ILE A 94 -6.48 23.50 -4.69
N SER A 95 -5.71 24.28 -5.42
CA SER A 95 -6.23 25.09 -6.53
C SER A 95 -6.61 24.29 -7.78
N LYS A 96 -6.23 23.02 -7.84
CA LYS A 96 -6.56 22.10 -8.94
C LYS A 96 -7.39 20.96 -8.36
N SER A 97 -8.73 21.09 -8.44
CA SER A 97 -9.66 20.02 -8.03
C SER A 97 -9.20 18.65 -8.55
N VAL A 98 -8.87 17.74 -7.61
CA VAL A 98 -8.57 16.35 -7.92
C VAL A 98 -9.86 15.69 -8.38
N PRO A 99 -9.90 15.00 -9.53
CA PRO A 99 -11.09 14.25 -9.93
C PRO A 99 -11.35 13.13 -8.93
N THR A 100 -12.42 13.23 -8.17
CA THR A 100 -12.96 12.17 -7.33
C THR A 100 -13.66 11.16 -8.24
N GLY A 101 -12.97 10.14 -8.66
CA GLY A 101 -13.58 9.05 -9.42
C GLY A 101 -12.55 8.19 -10.12
N ILE A 102 -12.44 6.94 -9.68
CA ILE A 102 -11.69 5.94 -10.43
C ILE A 102 -12.62 5.46 -11.54
N ASP A 103 -12.38 5.97 -12.74
CA ASP A 103 -13.07 5.52 -13.94
C ASP A 103 -12.50 4.14 -14.36
N ILE A 104 -13.04 3.09 -13.77
CA ILE A 104 -12.70 1.71 -14.16
C ILE A 104 -13.50 1.39 -15.43
N LYS A 105 -13.07 1.97 -16.56
CA LYS A 105 -13.71 1.76 -17.86
C LYS A 105 -13.23 0.54 -18.63
N GLU A 106 -12.18 -0.13 -18.17
CA GLU A 106 -11.57 -1.25 -18.86
C GLU A 106 -11.29 -2.41 -17.92
N SER A 107 -11.48 -3.65 -18.40
CA SER A 107 -11.13 -4.86 -17.65
C SER A 107 -9.70 -4.80 -17.14
N THR A 108 -9.51 -5.05 -15.85
CA THR A 108 -8.21 -5.08 -15.19
C THR A 108 -7.63 -6.48 -15.08
N TYR A 109 -8.41 -7.51 -15.38
CA TYR A 109 -7.98 -8.90 -15.32
C TYR A 109 -6.77 -9.18 -16.24
N GLY A 110 -5.76 -9.82 -15.72
CA GLY A 110 -4.52 -10.15 -16.45
C GLY A 110 -3.59 -8.97 -16.71
N ARG A 111 -3.91 -7.76 -16.23
CA ARG A 111 -3.03 -6.59 -16.38
C ARG A 111 -2.03 -6.48 -15.26
N LYS A 112 -0.87 -5.93 -15.59
CA LYS A 112 0.13 -5.45 -14.63
C LYS A 112 0.00 -3.95 -14.48
N PHE A 113 0.03 -3.48 -13.25
CA PHE A 113 0.06 -2.05 -12.97
C PHE A 113 1.50 -1.57 -12.84
N LYS A 114 1.76 -0.36 -13.32
CA LYS A 114 3.00 0.34 -13.02
C LYS A 114 2.83 1.18 -11.76
N PHE A 115 3.88 1.21 -10.96
CA PHE A 115 3.98 1.99 -9.75
C PHE A 115 5.19 2.90 -9.81
N SER A 116 5.05 4.12 -9.29
CA SER A 116 6.20 5.01 -9.09
C SER A 116 7.06 4.57 -7.90
N GLY A 117 6.40 3.99 -6.88
CA GLY A 117 7.00 3.68 -5.59
C GLY A 117 7.32 4.94 -4.77
N SER A 118 6.74 6.09 -5.14
CA SER A 118 6.98 7.39 -4.52
C SER A 118 5.69 8.03 -4.00
N TYR A 119 5.82 9.13 -3.27
CA TYR A 119 4.68 9.89 -2.70
C TYR A 119 4.25 11.01 -3.67
N GLY A 120 3.89 10.64 -4.90
CA GLY A 120 3.52 11.57 -5.95
C GLY A 120 2.03 11.93 -5.99
N LYS A 121 1.65 12.72 -6.99
CA LYS A 121 0.26 13.17 -7.22
C LYS A 121 -0.73 12.03 -7.50
N ASP A 122 -0.26 10.88 -7.96
CA ASP A 122 -1.08 9.71 -8.28
C ASP A 122 -1.11 8.69 -7.12
N LEU A 123 -0.64 9.09 -5.92
CA LEU A 123 -0.48 8.23 -4.76
C LEU A 123 -1.75 7.44 -4.42
N MET A 124 -2.91 8.10 -4.38
CA MET A 124 -4.17 7.43 -4.05
C MET A 124 -4.56 6.38 -5.09
N GLN A 125 -4.28 6.63 -6.36
CA GLN A 125 -4.51 5.63 -7.41
C GLN A 125 -3.56 4.43 -7.26
N GLU A 126 -2.30 4.69 -6.88
CA GLU A 126 -1.35 3.61 -6.61
C GLU A 126 -1.76 2.79 -5.40
N VAL A 127 -2.24 3.41 -4.33
CA VAL A 127 -2.79 2.72 -3.14
C VAL A 127 -3.93 1.77 -3.53
N LEU A 128 -4.84 2.23 -4.38
CA LEU A 128 -5.96 1.40 -4.87
C LEU A 128 -5.49 0.26 -5.77
N ARG A 129 -4.61 0.53 -6.74
CA ARG A 129 -4.01 -0.52 -7.58
C ARG A 129 -3.27 -1.56 -6.74
N TYR A 130 -2.58 -1.10 -5.70
CA TYR A 130 -1.88 -1.97 -4.77
C TYR A 130 -2.83 -2.91 -4.03
N SER A 131 -4.01 -2.43 -3.65
CA SER A 131 -5.04 -3.27 -3.01
C SER A 131 -5.54 -4.40 -3.92
N TYR A 132 -5.67 -4.16 -5.21
CA TYR A 132 -6.05 -5.20 -6.19
C TYR A 132 -4.97 -6.29 -6.33
N ILE A 133 -3.73 -5.85 -6.41
CA ILE A 133 -2.60 -6.79 -6.47
C ILE A 133 -2.51 -7.59 -5.17
N ALA A 134 -2.77 -6.96 -4.02
CA ALA A 134 -2.76 -7.65 -2.72
C ALA A 134 -3.79 -8.79 -2.65
N ALA A 135 -5.00 -8.61 -3.22
CA ALA A 135 -5.97 -9.68 -3.34
C ALA A 135 -5.45 -10.82 -4.23
N SER A 136 -4.84 -10.49 -5.37
CA SER A 136 -4.26 -11.49 -6.28
C SER A 136 -3.12 -12.28 -5.65
N ILE A 137 -2.28 -11.64 -4.83
CA ILE A 137 -1.22 -12.28 -4.05
C ILE A 137 -1.85 -13.19 -2.99
N ALA A 138 -2.84 -12.69 -2.23
CA ALA A 138 -3.48 -13.42 -1.17
C ALA A 138 -4.23 -14.69 -1.64
N ALA A 139 -4.71 -14.68 -2.89
CA ALA A 139 -5.32 -15.86 -3.50
C ALA A 139 -4.32 -16.96 -3.88
N LYS A 140 -3.04 -16.61 -4.09
CA LYS A 140 -2.00 -17.52 -4.58
C LYS A 140 -0.99 -17.94 -3.53
N GLU A 141 -0.73 -17.09 -2.54
CA GLU A 141 0.28 -17.31 -1.51
C GLU A 141 -0.30 -18.05 -0.29
N SER A 142 0.52 -18.89 0.32
CA SER A 142 0.20 -19.51 1.62
C SER A 142 0.87 -18.72 2.74
N PHE A 143 0.07 -18.27 3.71
CA PHE A 143 0.53 -17.50 4.87
C PHE A 143 -0.45 -17.64 6.04
N ASP A 144 0.02 -17.33 7.24
CA ASP A 144 -0.77 -17.45 8.47
C ASP A 144 -1.38 -16.13 8.91
N ILE A 145 -0.68 -15.00 8.66
CA ILE A 145 -1.07 -13.68 9.14
C ILE A 145 -0.71 -12.60 8.09
N ILE A 146 -1.53 -11.58 8.02
CA ILE A 146 -1.31 -10.38 7.22
C ILE A 146 -0.84 -9.27 8.15
N HIS A 147 0.15 -8.49 7.72
CA HIS A 147 0.64 -7.33 8.45
C HIS A 147 0.76 -6.15 7.49
N ALA A 148 0.00 -5.10 7.73
CA ALA A 148 -0.03 -3.89 6.91
C ALA A 148 0.57 -2.71 7.67
N HIS A 149 1.52 -2.02 7.04
CA HIS A 149 2.33 -0.95 7.62
C HIS A 149 1.90 0.42 7.11
N ASP A 150 1.32 1.20 7.97
CA ASP A 150 0.81 2.54 7.73
C ASP A 150 -0.37 2.59 6.73
N TRP A 151 -1.04 3.74 6.68
CA TRP A 151 -2.31 3.94 5.98
C TRP A 151 -2.26 3.63 4.48
N LEU A 152 -1.11 3.81 3.83
CA LEU A 152 -0.91 3.49 2.41
C LEU A 152 -1.12 2.00 2.08
N THR A 153 -0.91 1.13 3.06
CA THR A 153 -1.01 -0.30 2.89
C THR A 153 -2.25 -0.93 3.51
N TYR A 154 -3.05 -0.16 4.26
CA TYR A 154 -4.27 -0.68 4.88
C TYR A 154 -5.27 -1.22 3.86
N PRO A 155 -5.55 -0.54 2.72
CA PRO A 155 -6.40 -1.09 1.68
C PRO A 155 -5.88 -2.43 1.13
N ALA A 156 -4.57 -2.58 0.96
CA ALA A 156 -3.95 -3.84 0.55
C ALA A 156 -4.13 -4.94 1.61
N GLY A 157 -3.93 -4.61 2.89
CA GLY A 157 -4.16 -5.53 4.00
C GLY A 157 -5.62 -5.99 4.10
N ILE A 158 -6.57 -5.07 3.95
CA ILE A 158 -8.01 -5.36 3.96
C ILE A 158 -8.37 -6.28 2.78
N SER A 159 -7.88 -5.96 1.60
CA SER A 159 -8.06 -6.75 0.38
C SER A 159 -7.59 -8.19 0.56
N ALA A 160 -6.37 -8.34 1.06
CA ALA A 160 -5.79 -9.65 1.34
C ALA A 160 -6.59 -10.43 2.40
N LYS A 161 -7.07 -9.76 3.46
CA LYS A 161 -7.92 -10.37 4.49
C LYS A 161 -9.23 -10.87 3.92
N LEU A 162 -9.93 -10.05 3.13
CA LEU A 162 -11.21 -10.43 2.53
C LEU A 162 -11.08 -11.61 1.58
N THR A 163 -9.96 -11.67 0.84
CA THR A 163 -9.68 -12.77 -0.09
C THR A 163 -9.28 -14.07 0.63
N SER A 164 -8.44 -13.98 1.66
CA SER A 164 -7.86 -15.18 2.29
C SER A 164 -8.54 -15.63 3.58
N GLY A 165 -9.32 -14.76 4.22
CA GLY A 165 -9.90 -15.00 5.55
C GLY A 165 -8.88 -14.95 6.70
N LYS A 166 -7.59 -14.67 6.42
CA LYS A 166 -6.53 -14.66 7.43
C LYS A 166 -6.56 -13.43 8.32
N PRO A 167 -6.05 -13.53 9.57
CA PRO A 167 -5.98 -12.37 10.47
C PRO A 167 -5.13 -11.25 9.90
N LEU A 168 -5.57 -10.01 10.16
CA LEU A 168 -4.87 -8.80 9.75
C LEU A 168 -4.41 -8.01 10.98
N VAL A 169 -3.13 -7.68 10.99
CA VAL A 169 -2.50 -6.73 11.91
C VAL A 169 -2.28 -5.43 11.18
N ILE A 170 -2.73 -4.34 11.76
CA ILE A 170 -2.47 -2.97 11.32
C ILE A 170 -1.37 -2.39 12.20
N HIS A 171 -0.32 -1.89 11.57
CA HIS A 171 0.79 -1.23 12.24
C HIS A 171 0.80 0.25 11.89
N VAL A 172 0.51 1.10 12.87
CA VAL A 172 0.58 2.55 12.76
C VAL A 172 1.97 3.00 13.14
N HIS A 173 2.73 3.56 12.19
CA HIS A 173 4.08 4.08 12.45
C HIS A 173 4.05 5.54 12.90
N ALA A 174 3.17 6.34 12.29
CA ALA A 174 2.96 7.73 12.66
C ALA A 174 1.55 8.17 12.28
N THR A 175 0.96 9.03 13.11
CA THR A 175 -0.27 9.73 12.77
C THR A 175 0.05 11.08 12.13
N GLU A 176 -0.98 11.77 11.61
CA GLU A 176 -0.79 13.13 11.08
C GLU A 176 -0.35 14.10 12.17
N PHE A 177 -0.79 13.90 13.42
CA PHE A 177 -0.35 14.68 14.57
C PHE A 177 1.16 14.54 14.82
N ASP A 178 1.72 13.35 14.64
CA ASP A 178 3.15 13.10 14.80
C ASP A 178 3.97 13.77 13.70
N ARG A 179 3.41 13.92 12.49
CA ARG A 179 4.08 14.47 11.32
C ARG A 179 4.02 15.98 11.25
N SER A 180 2.86 16.56 11.54
CA SER A 180 2.59 18.00 11.39
C SER A 180 2.65 18.78 12.70
N GLY A 181 2.78 18.11 13.86
CA GLY A 181 2.70 18.72 15.17
C GLY A 181 1.36 19.44 15.38
N GLU A 182 1.41 20.74 15.74
CA GLU A 182 0.19 21.53 15.96
C GLU A 182 -0.50 22.01 14.66
N ASN A 183 0.14 21.80 13.49
CA ASN A 183 -0.36 22.26 12.18
C ASN A 183 -1.06 21.13 11.42
N VAL A 184 -1.97 20.45 12.06
CA VAL A 184 -2.76 19.39 11.41
C VAL A 184 -3.66 19.98 10.34
N ASN A 185 -3.55 19.49 9.10
CA ASN A 185 -4.45 19.85 8.02
C ASN A 185 -5.86 19.31 8.34
N GLN A 186 -6.83 20.21 8.46
CA GLN A 186 -8.24 19.90 8.71
C GLN A 186 -9.01 19.79 7.40
#